data_43f9aafcfbedd22dedccea2ab46d9c9a
#
_entry.id   43f9aafcfbedd22dedccea2ab46d9c9a
#
_cell.length_a   1.000
_cell.length_b   1.000
_cell.length_c   1.000
_cell.angle_alpha   90.00
_cell.angle_beta   90.00
_cell.angle_gamma   90.00
#
_symmetry.space_group_name_H-M   'P 1'
#
loop_
_entity.id
_entity.type
_entity.pdbx_description
1 polymer ?
#
loop_
_entity_poly.entity_id
_entity_poly.type
_entity_poly.pdbx_seq_one_letter_code
_entity_poly.pdbx_strand_id
1 'polypeptide(L)'
;MLRGPQLATLRSAYRASMQLSDDRGWQHWAGIHGLPLPMYCQHHTPLFLAWHRAYLYYFELSLKDFEPTVTLPWWDWTSSWSHQVGFPVSYSVAEAGGEPNPLAGGPINALAQQQGGAGAPDHTSRSPDDPANLPTAAQINALLALGDFIDFQQQLESIHDDVHVWSGGTMAEIPYAAYDPIFFAHHTMIDRLWRLWQLRHPTAGVPQDLLAEALPPFNMTVAQTINVNTLGYDYASFSSRTQIGG
;
A
#
# COMPACT_ATOMS: atom_id res chain seq x y z
N MET A 1 -6.63 -4.84 14.06
CA MET A 1 -5.72 -3.86 14.69
C MET A 1 -4.43 -4.56 15.10
N LEU A 2 -3.26 -3.98 14.79
CA LEU A 2 -1.98 -4.50 15.29
C LEU A 2 -1.99 -4.48 16.83
N ARG A 3 -1.43 -5.53 17.44
CA ARG A 3 -1.19 -5.56 18.88
C ARG A 3 0.04 -4.72 19.22
N GLY A 4 0.16 -4.25 20.47
CA GLY A 4 1.26 -3.41 20.91
C GLY A 4 2.66 -3.86 20.47
N PRO A 5 3.06 -5.14 20.69
CA PRO A 5 4.35 -5.65 20.22
C PRO A 5 4.53 -5.58 18.70
N GLN A 6 3.52 -5.96 17.91
CA GLN A 6 3.57 -5.89 16.44
C GLN A 6 3.73 -4.46 15.93
N LEU A 7 3.07 -3.49 16.58
CA LEU A 7 3.20 -2.09 16.24
C LEU A 7 4.59 -1.54 16.59
N ALA A 8 5.17 -1.98 17.71
CA ALA A 8 6.54 -1.62 18.08
C ALA A 8 7.55 -2.16 17.05
N THR A 9 7.43 -3.42 16.65
CA THR A 9 8.24 -4.05 15.60
C THR A 9 8.13 -3.29 14.28
N LEU A 10 6.92 -2.94 13.86
CA LEU A 10 6.70 -2.16 12.63
C LEU A 10 7.40 -0.80 12.69
N ARG A 11 7.26 -0.06 13.81
CA ARG A 11 7.93 1.22 13.99
C ARG A 11 9.45 1.10 14.01
N SER A 12 9.98 0.03 14.62
CA SER A 12 11.42 -0.26 14.63
C SER A 12 11.94 -0.45 13.22
N ALA A 13 11.28 -1.29 12.41
CA ALA A 13 11.67 -1.56 11.03
C ALA A 13 11.64 -0.30 10.16
N TYR A 14 10.56 0.50 10.23
CA TYR A 14 10.46 1.75 9.48
C TYR A 14 11.53 2.76 9.90
N ARG A 15 11.78 2.91 11.21
CA ARG A 15 12.83 3.80 11.69
C ARG A 15 14.22 3.39 11.21
N ALA A 16 14.53 2.09 11.23
CA ALA A 16 15.78 1.57 10.73
C ALA A 16 15.94 1.81 9.22
N SER A 17 14.91 1.53 8.44
CA SER A 17 14.90 1.78 6.99
C SER A 17 15.08 3.27 6.66
N MET A 18 14.45 4.18 7.41
CA MET A 18 14.57 5.63 7.20
C MET A 18 15.98 6.19 7.50
N GLN A 19 16.81 5.45 8.23
CA GLN A 19 18.19 5.84 8.54
C GLN A 19 19.20 5.42 7.46
N LEU A 20 18.79 4.57 6.51
CA LEU A 20 19.67 4.08 5.45
C LEU A 20 19.53 4.88 4.17
N SER A 21 20.67 5.00 3.46
CA SER A 21 20.75 5.66 2.16
C SER A 21 21.05 4.71 1.00
N ASP A 22 21.15 3.40 1.27
CA ASP A 22 21.33 2.35 0.26
C ASP A 22 19.96 1.78 -0.23
N ASP A 23 19.99 0.71 -1.02
CA ASP A 23 18.84 0.06 -1.62
C ASP A 23 17.89 -0.65 -0.63
N ARG A 24 18.27 -0.75 0.64
CA ARG A 24 17.40 -1.21 1.74
C ARG A 24 16.65 -0.06 2.40
N GLY A 25 17.05 1.17 2.11
CA GLY A 25 16.56 2.38 2.74
C GLY A 25 15.18 2.81 2.25
N TRP A 26 14.45 3.47 3.13
CA TRP A 26 13.15 4.06 2.88
C TRP A 26 13.06 4.85 1.58
N GLN A 27 14.05 5.73 1.34
CA GLN A 27 14.05 6.61 0.18
C GLN A 27 14.24 5.88 -1.15
N HIS A 28 14.94 4.73 -1.14
CA HIS A 28 15.04 3.86 -2.32
C HIS A 28 13.66 3.24 -2.63
N TRP A 29 13.03 2.65 -1.62
CA TRP A 29 11.73 2.00 -1.82
C TRP A 29 10.65 2.98 -2.25
N ALA A 30 10.54 4.14 -1.62
CA ALA A 30 9.60 5.18 -2.04
C ALA A 30 9.87 5.66 -3.49
N GLY A 31 11.16 5.78 -3.87
CA GLY A 31 11.58 6.19 -5.20
C GLY A 31 11.30 5.17 -6.31
N ILE A 32 11.11 3.89 -6.00
CA ILE A 32 10.65 2.90 -6.98
C ILE A 32 9.25 3.23 -7.50
N HIS A 33 8.38 3.75 -6.66
CA HIS A 33 7.03 4.15 -7.04
C HIS A 33 6.99 5.57 -7.61
N GLY A 34 7.66 6.51 -6.95
CA GLY A 34 7.61 7.92 -7.28
C GLY A 34 8.91 8.47 -7.89
N LEU A 35 9.18 9.75 -7.62
CA LEU A 35 10.49 10.34 -7.93
C LEU A 35 11.56 9.78 -6.97
N PRO A 36 12.84 9.70 -7.37
CA PRO A 36 13.41 10.16 -8.64
C PRO A 36 13.14 9.21 -9.82
N LEU A 37 13.21 9.74 -11.02
CA LEU A 37 13.06 8.94 -12.25
C LEU A 37 14.13 7.84 -12.36
N PRO A 38 13.79 6.68 -12.99
CA PRO A 38 12.51 6.36 -13.60
C PRO A 38 11.46 5.94 -12.55
N MET A 39 10.21 6.38 -12.70
CA MET A 39 9.08 5.82 -11.95
C MET A 39 8.67 4.50 -12.60
N TYR A 40 8.50 3.46 -11.78
CA TYR A 40 8.14 2.12 -12.27
C TYR A 40 6.68 1.76 -11.99
N CYS A 41 5.98 2.54 -11.16
CA CYS A 41 4.61 2.23 -10.78
C CYS A 41 3.69 2.09 -11.99
N GLN A 42 2.75 1.13 -11.89
CA GLN A 42 1.78 0.84 -12.93
C GLN A 42 0.42 1.34 -12.48
N HIS A 43 -0.05 2.44 -13.10
CA HIS A 43 -1.38 2.99 -12.89
C HIS A 43 -2.14 3.02 -14.22
N HIS A 44 -3.46 2.82 -14.17
CA HIS A 44 -4.36 2.77 -15.32
C HIS A 44 -3.92 1.74 -16.40
N THR A 45 -3.28 0.66 -15.93
CA THR A 45 -2.85 -0.46 -16.74
C THR A 45 -3.34 -1.78 -16.14
N PRO A 46 -3.48 -2.86 -16.96
CA PRO A 46 -3.83 -4.17 -16.42
C PRO A 46 -2.79 -4.78 -15.46
N LEU A 47 -1.63 -4.14 -15.28
CA LEU A 47 -0.56 -4.58 -14.41
C LEU A 47 -0.64 -3.99 -12.98
N PHE A 48 -1.58 -3.06 -12.74
CA PHE A 48 -1.70 -2.32 -11.47
C PHE A 48 -1.62 -3.24 -10.24
N LEU A 49 -2.49 -4.24 -10.13
CA LEU A 49 -2.53 -5.12 -8.96
C LEU A 49 -1.28 -6.00 -8.84
N ALA A 50 -0.82 -6.56 -9.96
CA ALA A 50 0.35 -7.45 -9.96
C ALA A 50 1.63 -6.69 -9.58
N TRP A 51 1.81 -5.48 -10.12
CA TRP A 51 2.97 -4.65 -9.83
C TRP A 51 3.00 -4.22 -8.36
N HIS A 52 1.89 -3.73 -7.83
CA HIS A 52 1.82 -3.28 -6.44
C HIS A 52 1.96 -4.44 -5.45
N ARG A 53 1.47 -5.66 -5.78
CA ARG A 53 1.75 -6.87 -4.98
C ARG A 53 3.23 -7.21 -4.94
N ALA A 54 3.93 -7.17 -6.08
CA ALA A 54 5.38 -7.39 -6.14
C ALA A 54 6.12 -6.33 -5.31
N TYR A 55 5.72 -5.07 -5.43
CA TYR A 55 6.30 -3.97 -4.68
C TYR A 55 6.15 -4.13 -3.16
N LEU A 56 4.94 -4.43 -2.68
CA LEU A 56 4.68 -4.72 -1.25
C LEU A 56 5.49 -5.91 -0.76
N TYR A 57 5.55 -6.98 -1.54
CA TYR A 57 6.31 -8.18 -1.20
C TYR A 57 7.79 -7.90 -0.97
N TYR A 58 8.44 -7.24 -1.92
CA TYR A 58 9.87 -6.92 -1.79
C TYR A 58 10.14 -5.87 -0.70
N PHE A 59 9.26 -4.88 -0.54
CA PHE A 59 9.38 -3.93 0.56
C PHE A 59 9.25 -4.61 1.94
N GLU A 60 8.28 -5.53 2.11
CA GLU A 60 8.19 -6.29 3.36
C GLU A 60 9.44 -7.14 3.61
N LEU A 61 10.02 -7.76 2.58
CA LEU A 61 11.27 -8.49 2.71
C LEU A 61 12.41 -7.59 3.17
N SER A 62 12.54 -6.38 2.62
CA SER A 62 13.58 -5.44 3.06
C SER A 62 13.39 -4.99 4.52
N LEU A 63 12.16 -4.83 4.97
CA LEU A 63 11.88 -4.53 6.38
C LEU A 63 12.23 -5.71 7.30
N LYS A 64 12.12 -6.96 6.82
CA LYS A 64 12.49 -8.17 7.58
C LYS A 64 14.00 -8.31 7.80
N ASP A 65 14.83 -7.61 7.05
CA ASP A 65 16.26 -7.51 7.32
C ASP A 65 16.55 -6.80 8.66
N PHE A 66 15.65 -5.90 9.09
CA PHE A 66 15.75 -5.19 10.38
C PHE A 66 14.96 -5.89 11.49
N GLU A 67 13.76 -6.34 11.17
CA GLU A 67 12.82 -6.94 12.11
C GLU A 67 12.21 -8.20 11.48
N PRO A 68 12.77 -9.39 11.70
CA PRO A 68 12.39 -10.63 10.98
C PRO A 68 10.91 -11.02 11.10
N THR A 69 10.22 -10.51 12.10
CA THR A 69 8.79 -10.79 12.34
C THR A 69 7.84 -9.69 11.86
N VAL A 70 8.37 -8.65 11.22
CA VAL A 70 7.54 -7.56 10.71
C VAL A 70 6.65 -8.06 9.58
N THR A 71 5.43 -7.54 9.55
CA THR A 71 4.50 -7.69 8.44
C THR A 71 3.83 -6.35 8.16
N LEU A 72 3.52 -6.08 6.91
CA LEU A 72 2.77 -4.89 6.51
C LEU A 72 1.31 -5.04 6.97
N PRO A 73 0.78 -4.08 7.73
CA PRO A 73 -0.63 -4.06 8.09
C PRO A 73 -1.45 -3.45 6.97
N TRP A 74 -2.73 -3.82 6.87
CA TRP A 74 -3.67 -3.08 6.04
C TRP A 74 -4.43 -2.04 6.85
N TRP A 75 -4.75 -0.92 6.23
CA TRP A 75 -5.68 0.06 6.76
C TRP A 75 -7.08 -0.25 6.22
N ASP A 76 -7.97 -0.72 7.11
CA ASP A 76 -9.38 -0.96 6.75
C ASP A 76 -10.16 0.35 6.77
N TRP A 77 -10.04 1.10 5.68
CA TRP A 77 -10.75 2.36 5.50
C TRP A 77 -12.26 2.17 5.25
N THR A 78 -12.76 0.92 5.12
CA THR A 78 -14.20 0.62 5.07
C THR A 78 -14.83 0.43 6.44
N SER A 79 -14.02 0.35 7.50
CA SER A 79 -14.52 0.07 8.85
C SER A 79 -15.27 1.28 9.42
N SER A 80 -16.27 0.99 10.28
CA SER A 80 -16.99 2.04 11.01
C SER A 80 -16.06 2.93 11.85
N TRP A 81 -14.92 2.38 12.29
CA TRP A 81 -13.91 3.15 13.01
C TRP A 81 -13.20 4.14 12.10
N SER A 82 -12.75 3.73 10.90
CA SER A 82 -12.13 4.64 9.93
C SER A 82 -13.10 5.73 9.48
N HIS A 83 -14.40 5.43 9.35
CA HIS A 83 -15.43 6.42 9.05
C HIS A 83 -15.72 7.41 10.19
N GLN A 84 -15.13 7.20 11.38
CA GLN A 84 -15.23 8.14 12.50
C GLN A 84 -13.95 8.95 12.69
N VAL A 85 -12.79 8.32 12.51
CA VAL A 85 -11.49 8.92 12.87
C VAL A 85 -10.56 9.18 11.69
N GLY A 86 -10.88 8.67 10.50
CA GLY A 86 -10.02 8.73 9.33
C GLY A 86 -8.83 7.79 9.43
N PHE A 87 -7.63 8.33 9.49
CA PHE A 87 -6.41 7.53 9.63
C PHE A 87 -6.33 6.78 10.96
N PRO A 88 -5.73 5.57 10.96
CA PRO A 88 -5.45 4.87 12.21
C PRO A 88 -4.54 5.71 13.11
N VAL A 89 -4.84 5.74 14.41
CA VAL A 89 -4.09 6.50 15.41
C VAL A 89 -2.59 6.20 15.37
N SER A 90 -2.22 4.94 15.07
CA SER A 90 -0.81 4.54 14.91
C SER A 90 -0.06 5.29 13.80
N TYR A 91 -0.77 5.85 12.83
CA TYR A 91 -0.23 6.63 11.71
C TYR A 91 -0.46 8.15 11.85
N SER A 92 -1.19 8.59 12.88
CA SER A 92 -1.58 10.01 13.04
C SER A 92 -0.86 10.69 14.18
N VAL A 93 -0.47 9.96 15.24
CA VAL A 93 0.24 10.55 16.39
C VAL A 93 1.67 10.92 16.01
N ALA A 94 2.09 12.13 16.39
CA ALA A 94 3.43 12.62 16.07
C ALA A 94 4.54 11.87 16.80
N GLU A 95 4.25 11.37 18.00
CA GLU A 95 5.23 10.69 18.86
C GLU A 95 4.74 9.32 19.30
N ALA A 96 5.67 8.41 19.53
CA ALA A 96 5.42 7.07 20.03
C ALA A 96 6.59 6.60 20.90
N GLY A 97 6.33 6.33 22.19
CA GLY A 97 7.36 5.91 23.14
C GLY A 97 8.39 7.00 23.47
N GLY A 98 8.02 8.28 23.35
CA GLY A 98 8.93 9.42 23.58
C GLY A 98 9.83 9.78 22.40
N GLU A 99 9.61 9.15 21.24
CA GLU A 99 10.37 9.37 20.02
C GLU A 99 9.44 9.78 18.86
N PRO A 100 9.92 10.49 17.83
CA PRO A 100 9.15 10.74 16.62
C PRO A 100 8.57 9.43 16.04
N ASN A 101 7.29 9.45 15.70
CA ASN A 101 6.62 8.27 15.16
C ASN A 101 6.96 8.10 13.66
N PRO A 102 7.71 7.06 13.28
CA PRO A 102 8.10 6.86 11.89
C PRO A 102 6.94 6.51 10.96
N LEU A 103 5.73 6.29 11.50
CA LEU A 103 4.52 6.03 10.71
C LEU A 103 3.71 7.31 10.44
N ALA A 104 4.05 8.43 11.08
CA ALA A 104 3.31 9.68 10.92
C ALA A 104 3.64 10.42 9.61
N GLY A 105 4.78 10.13 9.01
CA GLY A 105 5.26 10.70 7.76
C GLY A 105 6.69 10.26 7.49
N GLY A 106 7.23 10.61 6.33
CA GLY A 106 8.57 10.24 5.90
C GLY A 106 9.33 11.37 5.19
N PRO A 107 10.67 11.32 5.23
CA PRO A 107 11.51 12.26 4.49
C PRO A 107 11.48 11.93 2.99
N ILE A 108 11.52 12.97 2.16
CA ILE A 108 11.56 12.85 0.71
C ILE A 108 12.99 13.04 0.22
N ASN A 109 13.42 12.16 -0.67
CA ASN A 109 14.77 12.13 -1.26
C ASN A 109 15.13 13.47 -1.91
N ALA A 110 16.37 13.96 -1.67
CA ALA A 110 16.84 15.23 -2.22
C ALA A 110 16.83 15.28 -3.77
N LEU A 111 17.09 14.14 -4.44
CA LEU A 111 17.00 14.06 -5.89
C LEU A 111 15.54 14.11 -6.36
N ALA A 112 14.61 13.51 -5.62
CA ALA A 112 13.18 13.61 -5.89
C ALA A 112 12.69 15.06 -5.74
N GLN A 113 13.15 15.77 -4.72
CA GLN A 113 12.87 17.21 -4.55
C GLN A 113 13.41 18.02 -5.74
N GLN A 114 14.65 17.77 -6.15
CA GLN A 114 15.27 18.45 -7.30
C GLN A 114 14.47 18.22 -8.58
N GLN A 115 14.05 16.98 -8.84
CA GLN A 115 13.26 16.63 -10.04
C GLN A 115 11.83 17.15 -9.99
N GLY A 116 11.25 17.27 -8.81
CA GLY A 116 9.92 17.86 -8.60
C GLY A 116 9.89 19.37 -8.79
N GLY A 117 11.06 20.02 -8.77
CA GLY A 117 11.19 21.45 -9.05
C GLY A 117 10.87 22.37 -7.87
N ALA A 118 10.62 23.64 -8.16
CA ALA A 118 10.38 24.65 -7.15
C ALA A 118 9.09 24.34 -6.36
N GLY A 119 9.20 24.24 -5.03
CA GLY A 119 8.08 23.94 -4.13
C GLY A 119 7.92 22.44 -3.85
N ALA A 120 8.78 21.56 -4.38
CA ALA A 120 8.78 20.16 -4.02
C ALA A 120 8.97 19.97 -2.49
N PRO A 121 8.17 19.10 -1.86
CA PRO A 121 8.24 18.92 -0.41
C PRO A 121 9.50 18.16 0.00
N ASP A 122 10.04 18.44 1.20
CA ASP A 122 11.13 17.70 1.82
C ASP A 122 10.62 16.58 2.76
N HIS A 123 9.38 16.68 3.18
CA HIS A 123 8.67 15.69 4.00
C HIS A 123 7.25 15.49 3.49
N THR A 124 6.68 14.34 3.81
CA THR A 124 5.28 14.05 3.50
C THR A 124 4.32 14.87 4.34
N SER A 125 3.17 15.16 3.78
CA SER A 125 2.07 15.84 4.45
C SER A 125 0.74 15.19 4.09
N ARG A 126 -0.25 15.33 4.96
CA ARG A 126 -1.61 14.83 4.77
C ARG A 126 -2.61 15.94 5.02
N SER A 127 -3.66 15.98 4.23
CA SER A 127 -4.78 16.91 4.37
C SER A 127 -6.09 16.15 4.09
N PRO A 128 -6.48 15.23 5.02
CA PRO A 128 -7.61 14.34 4.76
C PRO A 128 -8.93 15.10 4.68
N ASP A 129 -9.81 14.59 3.83
CA ASP A 129 -11.20 14.98 3.77
C ASP A 129 -11.99 14.41 4.97
N ASP A 130 -13.31 14.66 5.02
CA ASP A 130 -14.20 14.11 6.04
C ASP A 130 -14.12 12.57 6.04
N PRO A 131 -13.90 11.93 7.21
CA PRO A 131 -13.87 10.48 7.33
C PRO A 131 -15.12 9.77 6.78
N ALA A 132 -16.27 10.42 6.79
CA ALA A 132 -17.50 9.88 6.21
C ALA A 132 -17.43 9.68 4.69
N ASN A 133 -16.50 10.36 3.99
CA ASN A 133 -16.28 10.24 2.56
C ASN A 133 -15.37 9.06 2.15
N LEU A 134 -14.84 8.30 3.11
CA LEU A 134 -14.09 7.07 2.81
C LEU A 134 -14.99 6.04 2.10
N PRO A 135 -14.42 5.16 1.24
CA PRO A 135 -15.20 4.11 0.58
C PRO A 135 -15.89 3.19 1.59
N THR A 136 -17.15 2.89 1.31
CA THR A 136 -18.00 2.09 2.20
C THR A 136 -17.83 0.59 2.00
N ALA A 137 -18.13 -0.20 3.03
CA ALA A 137 -18.19 -1.65 2.92
C ALA A 137 -19.18 -2.13 1.85
N ALA A 138 -20.28 -1.41 1.62
CA ALA A 138 -21.25 -1.73 0.58
C ALA A 138 -20.65 -1.59 -0.83
N GLN A 139 -19.90 -0.52 -1.11
CA GLN A 139 -19.20 -0.33 -2.39
C GLN A 139 -18.18 -1.46 -2.62
N ILE A 140 -17.40 -1.83 -1.61
CA ILE A 140 -16.43 -2.91 -1.73
C ILE A 140 -17.08 -4.27 -1.89
N ASN A 141 -18.20 -4.54 -1.24
CA ASN A 141 -18.92 -5.80 -1.45
C ASN A 141 -19.53 -5.90 -2.86
N ALA A 142 -19.98 -4.78 -3.44
CA ALA A 142 -20.41 -4.72 -4.84
C ALA A 142 -19.23 -4.95 -5.81
N LEU A 143 -18.10 -4.31 -5.56
CA LEU A 143 -16.84 -4.53 -6.30
C LEU A 143 -16.41 -6.00 -6.28
N LEU A 144 -16.37 -6.62 -5.08
CA LEU A 144 -15.99 -8.03 -4.91
C LEU A 144 -16.99 -9.01 -5.57
N ALA A 145 -18.17 -8.57 -6.01
CA ALA A 145 -19.14 -9.36 -6.74
C ALA A 145 -18.87 -9.42 -8.26
N LEU A 146 -18.02 -8.56 -8.79
CA LEU A 146 -17.65 -8.56 -10.21
C LEU A 146 -16.92 -9.86 -10.56
N GLY A 147 -17.34 -10.52 -11.64
CA GLY A 147 -16.78 -11.80 -12.05
C GLY A 147 -15.62 -11.69 -13.05
N ASP A 148 -15.45 -10.55 -13.69
CA ASP A 148 -14.36 -10.27 -14.63
C ASP A 148 -13.19 -9.58 -13.94
N PHE A 149 -11.95 -9.99 -14.25
CA PHE A 149 -10.75 -9.44 -13.63
C PHE A 149 -10.49 -8.00 -14.03
N ILE A 150 -10.68 -7.66 -15.30
CA ILE A 150 -10.39 -6.31 -15.80
C ILE A 150 -11.38 -5.30 -15.20
N ASP A 151 -12.67 -5.65 -15.19
CA ASP A 151 -13.70 -4.81 -14.55
C ASP A 151 -13.43 -4.62 -13.05
N PHE A 152 -13.08 -5.71 -12.36
CA PHE A 152 -12.73 -5.68 -10.95
C PHE A 152 -11.52 -4.77 -10.69
N GLN A 153 -10.42 -4.97 -11.44
CA GLN A 153 -9.20 -4.21 -11.26
C GLN A 153 -9.41 -2.71 -11.51
N GLN A 154 -10.06 -2.35 -12.62
CA GLN A 154 -10.30 -0.94 -12.97
C GLN A 154 -11.15 -0.23 -11.91
N GLN A 155 -12.19 -0.89 -11.40
CA GLN A 155 -13.02 -0.30 -10.35
C GLN A 155 -12.29 -0.25 -9.00
N LEU A 156 -11.46 -1.25 -8.68
CA LEU A 156 -10.64 -1.22 -7.48
C LEU A 156 -9.59 -0.11 -7.54
N GLU A 157 -8.97 0.08 -8.70
CA GLU A 157 -8.00 1.17 -8.93
C GLU A 157 -8.66 2.54 -8.79
N SER A 158 -9.88 2.74 -9.31
CA SER A 158 -10.62 3.98 -9.10
C SER A 158 -10.89 4.26 -7.61
N ILE A 159 -11.28 3.23 -6.84
CA ILE A 159 -11.48 3.37 -5.39
C ILE A 159 -10.15 3.66 -4.67
N HIS A 160 -9.06 3.06 -5.14
CA HIS A 160 -7.71 3.36 -4.64
C HIS A 160 -7.36 4.84 -4.85
N ASP A 161 -7.60 5.38 -6.04
CA ASP A 161 -7.37 6.79 -6.36
C ASP A 161 -8.19 7.72 -5.44
N ASP A 162 -9.46 7.37 -5.20
CA ASP A 162 -10.33 8.13 -4.28
C ASP A 162 -9.75 8.20 -2.85
N VAL A 163 -9.12 7.12 -2.37
CA VAL A 163 -8.47 7.11 -1.04
C VAL A 163 -7.19 7.95 -1.03
N HIS A 164 -6.42 7.96 -2.11
CA HIS A 164 -5.28 8.85 -2.28
C HIS A 164 -5.70 10.33 -2.24
N VAL A 165 -6.74 10.69 -3.00
CA VAL A 165 -7.32 12.04 -3.01
C VAL A 165 -7.90 12.40 -1.65
N TRP A 166 -8.64 11.49 -1.01
CA TRP A 166 -9.16 11.67 0.35
C TRP A 166 -8.05 11.95 1.36
N SER A 167 -6.91 11.28 1.25
CA SER A 167 -5.76 11.45 2.15
C SER A 167 -5.11 12.83 2.00
N GLY A 168 -5.15 13.39 0.80
CA GLY A 168 -4.62 14.71 0.47
C GLY A 168 -3.11 14.85 0.68
N GLY A 169 -2.62 16.07 0.54
CA GLY A 169 -1.19 16.34 0.66
C GLY A 169 -0.36 15.49 -0.32
N THR A 170 0.79 15.01 0.13
CA THR A 170 1.69 14.19 -0.71
C THR A 170 1.08 12.85 -1.11
N MET A 171 0.11 12.33 -0.37
CA MET A 171 -0.61 11.10 -0.74
C MET A 171 -1.44 11.26 -2.02
N ALA A 172 -1.89 12.46 -2.35
CA ALA A 172 -2.62 12.75 -3.58
C ALA A 172 -1.70 12.95 -4.81
N GLU A 173 -0.40 12.85 -4.63
CA GLU A 173 0.60 13.13 -5.67
C GLU A 173 1.46 11.89 -5.94
N ILE A 174 1.27 11.25 -7.08
CA ILE A 174 2.01 10.02 -7.48
C ILE A 174 3.52 10.13 -7.23
N PRO A 175 4.20 11.27 -7.56
CA PRO A 175 5.63 11.42 -7.33
C PRO A 175 6.08 11.25 -5.88
N TYR A 176 5.20 11.51 -4.91
CA TYR A 176 5.55 11.57 -3.49
C TYR A 176 4.75 10.61 -2.60
N ALA A 177 3.67 10.00 -3.10
CA ALA A 177 2.75 9.22 -2.30
C ALA A 177 3.42 8.10 -1.49
N ALA A 178 4.35 7.36 -2.10
CA ALA A 178 5.04 6.25 -1.45
C ALA A 178 6.07 6.68 -0.38
N TYR A 179 6.42 7.97 -0.30
CA TYR A 179 7.19 8.50 0.82
C TYR A 179 6.39 8.63 2.11
N ASP A 180 5.05 8.45 2.04
CA ASP A 180 4.22 8.42 3.23
C ASP A 180 3.99 6.99 3.72
N PRO A 181 4.31 6.65 4.98
CA PRO A 181 4.13 5.29 5.51
C PRO A 181 2.72 4.72 5.39
N ILE A 182 1.67 5.55 5.40
CA ILE A 182 0.28 5.10 5.24
C ILE A 182 0.01 4.53 3.84
N PHE A 183 0.79 4.93 2.84
CA PHE A 183 0.75 4.37 1.49
C PHE A 183 0.80 2.84 1.51
N PHE A 184 1.76 2.27 2.23
CA PHE A 184 1.93 0.81 2.29
C PHE A 184 0.75 0.12 3.00
N ALA A 185 0.17 0.74 4.03
CA ALA A 185 -1.02 0.20 4.68
C ALA A 185 -2.28 0.31 3.80
N HIS A 186 -2.38 1.34 2.98
CA HIS A 186 -3.41 1.50 1.97
C HIS A 186 -3.27 0.44 0.87
N HIS A 187 -2.08 0.31 0.27
CA HIS A 187 -1.83 -0.69 -0.78
C HIS A 187 -1.95 -2.13 -0.27
N THR A 188 -1.62 -2.40 1.00
CA THR A 188 -1.88 -3.70 1.61
C THR A 188 -3.38 -3.99 1.72
N MET A 189 -4.23 -2.97 1.92
CA MET A 189 -5.69 -3.16 1.81
C MET A 189 -6.12 -3.46 0.37
N ILE A 190 -5.55 -2.81 -0.63
CA ILE A 190 -5.81 -3.09 -2.06
C ILE A 190 -5.41 -4.55 -2.39
N ASP A 191 -4.24 -4.98 -1.98
CA ASP A 191 -3.77 -6.36 -2.17
C ASP A 191 -4.66 -7.38 -1.46
N ARG A 192 -5.11 -7.07 -0.24
CA ARG A 192 -6.09 -7.87 0.49
C ARG A 192 -7.41 -7.99 -0.26
N LEU A 193 -7.92 -6.93 -0.86
CA LEU A 193 -9.15 -6.95 -1.64
C LEU A 193 -9.02 -7.82 -2.88
N TRP A 194 -7.86 -7.77 -3.57
CA TRP A 194 -7.59 -8.72 -4.66
C TRP A 194 -7.59 -10.17 -4.16
N ARG A 195 -6.97 -10.45 -3.01
CA ARG A 195 -6.99 -11.80 -2.41
C ARG A 195 -8.43 -12.26 -2.08
N LEU A 196 -9.26 -11.39 -1.53
CA LEU A 196 -10.67 -11.70 -1.24
C LEU A 196 -11.48 -11.96 -2.52
N TRP A 197 -11.22 -11.19 -3.58
CA TRP A 197 -11.83 -11.42 -4.90
C TRP A 197 -11.42 -12.78 -5.47
N GLN A 198 -10.15 -13.14 -5.40
CA GLN A 198 -9.65 -14.46 -5.84
C GLN A 198 -10.32 -15.61 -5.08
N LEU A 199 -10.55 -15.47 -3.78
CA LEU A 199 -11.26 -16.46 -2.96
C LEU A 199 -12.72 -16.60 -3.35
N ARG A 200 -13.35 -15.50 -3.75
CA ARG A 200 -14.75 -15.47 -4.16
C ARG A 200 -14.97 -15.99 -5.58
N HIS A 201 -13.96 -15.83 -6.44
CA HIS A 201 -14.00 -16.19 -7.86
C HIS A 201 -12.86 -17.16 -8.21
N PRO A 202 -12.86 -18.41 -7.70
CA PRO A 202 -11.72 -19.32 -7.84
C PRO A 202 -11.47 -19.78 -9.29
N THR A 203 -12.43 -19.58 -10.19
CA THR A 203 -12.33 -19.91 -11.62
C THR A 203 -12.06 -18.69 -12.49
N ALA A 204 -12.19 -17.46 -11.95
CA ALA A 204 -11.80 -16.24 -12.65
C ALA A 204 -10.31 -15.93 -12.38
N GLY A 205 -9.67 -15.30 -13.31
CA GLY A 205 -8.24 -15.01 -13.18
C GLY A 205 -7.77 -13.85 -14.04
N VAL A 206 -6.51 -13.52 -13.86
CA VAL A 206 -5.82 -12.58 -14.73
C VAL A 206 -5.77 -13.14 -16.16
N PRO A 207 -6.02 -12.33 -17.20
CA PRO A 207 -5.92 -12.74 -18.59
C PRO A 207 -4.59 -13.44 -18.91
N GLN A 208 -4.65 -14.50 -19.73
CA GLN A 208 -3.50 -15.36 -20.00
C GLN A 208 -2.35 -14.64 -20.71
N ASP A 209 -2.66 -13.67 -21.55
CA ASP A 209 -1.70 -12.84 -22.27
C ASP A 209 -0.90 -11.91 -21.35
N LEU A 210 -1.42 -11.60 -20.16
CA LEU A 210 -0.73 -10.79 -19.18
C LEU A 210 0.24 -11.60 -18.28
N LEU A 211 0.10 -12.92 -18.20
CA LEU A 211 0.84 -13.73 -17.23
C LEU A 211 2.37 -13.69 -17.42
N ALA A 212 2.84 -13.53 -18.65
CA ALA A 212 4.27 -13.46 -18.97
C ALA A 212 4.86 -12.06 -18.82
N GLU A 213 4.04 -11.02 -18.60
CA GLU A 213 4.50 -9.65 -18.48
C GLU A 213 5.43 -9.48 -17.28
N ALA A 214 6.57 -8.80 -17.51
CA ALA A 214 7.54 -8.48 -16.50
C ALA A 214 7.06 -7.28 -15.64
N LEU A 215 7.46 -7.26 -14.38
CA LEU A 215 7.11 -6.22 -13.40
C LEU A 215 8.37 -5.45 -12.96
N PRO A 216 8.99 -4.62 -13.81
CA PRO A 216 10.18 -3.88 -13.44
C PRO A 216 9.90 -2.91 -12.27
N PRO A 217 10.90 -2.66 -11.39
CA PRO A 217 12.26 -3.16 -11.46
C PRO A 217 12.46 -4.57 -10.87
N PHE A 218 11.38 -5.25 -10.49
CA PHE A 218 11.41 -6.56 -9.83
C PHE A 218 11.73 -7.67 -10.84
N ASN A 219 12.54 -8.64 -10.42
CA ASN A 219 12.77 -9.86 -11.21
C ASN A 219 11.60 -10.83 -11.03
N MET A 220 10.42 -10.40 -11.46
CA MET A 220 9.16 -11.10 -11.28
C MET A 220 8.23 -10.86 -12.48
N THR A 221 7.41 -11.86 -12.81
CA THR A 221 6.33 -11.75 -13.78
C THR A 221 4.97 -11.71 -13.09
N VAL A 222 3.92 -11.30 -13.81
CA VAL A 222 2.54 -11.32 -13.34
C VAL A 222 2.16 -12.70 -12.81
N ALA A 223 2.49 -13.79 -13.51
CA ALA A 223 2.17 -15.16 -13.09
C ALA A 223 2.69 -15.48 -11.68
N GLN A 224 3.86 -14.96 -11.31
CA GLN A 224 4.48 -15.21 -10.01
C GLN A 224 3.79 -14.45 -8.87
N THR A 225 2.97 -13.44 -9.17
CA THR A 225 2.23 -12.68 -8.15
C THR A 225 0.85 -13.25 -7.85
N ILE A 226 0.29 -14.13 -8.72
CA ILE A 226 -1.11 -14.57 -8.62
C ILE A 226 -1.43 -15.25 -7.29
N ASN A 227 -0.53 -16.10 -6.80
CA ASN A 227 -0.77 -16.89 -5.61
C ASN A 227 0.07 -16.36 -4.43
N VAL A 228 -0.56 -15.67 -3.49
CA VAL A 228 0.11 -15.14 -2.29
C VAL A 228 0.79 -16.23 -1.45
N ASN A 229 0.27 -17.48 -1.46
CA ASN A 229 0.88 -18.55 -0.70
C ASN A 229 2.26 -18.96 -1.27
N THR A 230 2.50 -18.81 -2.58
CA THR A 230 3.83 -19.04 -3.18
C THR A 230 4.81 -17.91 -2.83
N LEU A 231 4.31 -16.74 -2.46
CA LEU A 231 5.09 -15.63 -1.91
C LEU A 231 5.31 -15.76 -0.39
N GLY A 232 4.76 -16.81 0.23
CA GLY A 232 4.97 -17.12 1.64
C GLY A 232 4.14 -16.29 2.62
N TYR A 233 3.05 -15.66 2.16
CA TYR A 233 2.12 -14.94 3.03
C TYR A 233 0.65 -15.24 2.70
N ASP A 234 -0.21 -14.93 3.62
CA ASP A 234 -1.65 -14.75 3.45
C ASP A 234 -2.14 -13.79 4.52
N TYR A 235 -3.39 -13.37 4.41
CA TYR A 235 -4.01 -12.48 5.38
C TYR A 235 -4.51 -13.26 6.60
N ALA A 236 -4.72 -12.59 7.75
CA ALA A 236 -5.22 -13.21 8.97
C ALA A 236 -6.55 -13.96 8.71
N SER A 237 -6.84 -14.99 9.50
CA SER A 237 -7.94 -15.93 9.27
C SER A 237 -9.32 -15.29 9.09
N PHE A 238 -9.58 -14.14 9.72
CA PHE A 238 -10.82 -13.39 9.50
C PHE A 238 -10.84 -12.66 8.13
N SER A 239 -9.70 -12.49 7.47
CA SER A 239 -9.61 -11.87 6.14
C SER A 239 -10.00 -12.80 4.99
N SER A 240 -10.17 -14.10 5.25
CA SER A 240 -10.72 -15.04 4.28
C SER A 240 -12.23 -14.86 4.05
N ARG A 241 -12.88 -13.98 4.78
CA ARG A 241 -14.27 -13.58 4.52
C ARG A 241 -14.36 -12.91 3.15
N THR A 242 -15.32 -13.36 2.36
CA THR A 242 -15.57 -12.81 1.01
C THR A 242 -16.45 -11.56 1.00
N GLN A 243 -16.78 -11.05 2.19
CA GLN A 243 -17.53 -9.80 2.40
C GLN A 243 -16.77 -8.89 3.35
N ILE A 244 -16.88 -7.59 3.11
CA ILE A 244 -16.33 -6.53 3.94
C ILE A 244 -17.43 -5.97 4.83
N GLY A 245 -17.10 -5.67 6.06
CA GLY A 245 -18.06 -5.17 7.05
C GLY A 245 -18.88 -6.29 7.68
N GLY A 246 -18.86 -6.37 8.97
CA GLY A 246 -19.61 -7.31 9.80
C GLY A 246 -19.29 -7.06 11.25
#